data_d0e0a07f23bb81d3680756894ffca9c9
#
_entry.id   d0e0a07f23bb81d3680756894ffca9c9
#
_cell.length_a   1.000
_cell.length_b   1.000
_cell.length_c   1.000
_cell.angle_alpha   90.00
_cell.angle_beta   90.00
_cell.angle_gamma   90.00
#
_symmetry.space_group_name_H-M   'P 1'
#
loop_
_entity.id
_entity.type
_entity.pdbx_description
1 polymer ?
#
loop_
_entity_poly.entity_id
_entity_poly.type
_entity_poly.pdbx_seq_one_letter_code
_entity_poly.pdbx_strand_id
1 'polypeptide(L)'
;MVLVATLAFHHHVLGWNMDARYHYPPDVFNLLVDTIPLLCRSKADVLLFLRGAGVPHDDLALMDVTVNTNRDSVSTFAIVRDVLEKLNKRGDGGLAARREIIKRVVEFEEFSGCWPNNVHKAKANVGDLARIVNVKDSFTRMNQQREAAQAEVAAKARAERQATAERNRKVEDVRDRLSALFGMDGEPQKRGKLLEGVLNDLFRAHGILLREDFKRLDQSGGAVVEQIDGVIEFEGHIYLVEMKWLKDPVGVNDLAAHMVRLFARPDARGIFISNSDFASTTIAECVTHSTQKTMVLCTLREIVVLLMNKSDLVSLLRSKVRAAVIDKKPYLESL
;
A
#
# COMPACT_ATOMS: atom_id res chain seq x y z
N MET A 1 53.45 7.15 12.29
CA MET A 1 53.27 7.88 11.04
C MET A 1 52.94 6.85 9.95
N VAL A 2 51.63 6.51 9.81
CA VAL A 2 51.15 5.66 8.73
C VAL A 2 49.83 6.31 8.26
N LEU A 3 49.89 6.79 7.01
CA LEU A 3 48.78 7.41 6.25
C LEU A 3 47.75 6.33 5.90
N VAL A 4 46.51 6.52 6.35
CA VAL A 4 45.32 5.77 5.85
C VAL A 4 44.69 6.60 4.75
N ALA A 5 44.84 6.15 3.51
CA ALA A 5 44.25 6.75 2.32
C ALA A 5 42.77 6.32 2.26
N THR A 6 41.87 7.28 2.43
CA THR A 6 40.43 7.12 2.26
C THR A 6 40.10 7.15 0.76
N LEU A 7 39.82 5.99 0.17
CA LEU A 7 39.30 5.87 -1.19
C LEU A 7 37.81 6.26 -1.19
N ALA A 8 37.52 7.47 -1.65
CA ALA A 8 36.19 7.92 -1.97
C ALA A 8 35.75 7.25 -3.29
N PHE A 9 34.85 6.26 -3.21
CA PHE A 9 34.12 5.74 -4.34
C PHE A 9 33.12 6.78 -4.85
N HIS A 10 33.51 7.52 -5.89
CA HIS A 10 32.55 8.29 -6.69
C HIS A 10 31.72 7.31 -7.51
N HIS A 11 30.50 7.04 -7.05
CA HIS A 11 29.45 6.49 -7.90
C HIS A 11 29.07 7.57 -8.94
N HIS A 12 29.68 7.53 -10.10
CA HIS A 12 29.14 8.15 -11.30
C HIS A 12 27.84 7.41 -11.65
N VAL A 13 26.72 7.91 -11.12
CA VAL A 13 25.40 7.64 -11.67
C VAL A 13 25.39 8.28 -13.06
N LEU A 14 25.69 7.48 -14.09
CA LEU A 14 25.37 7.84 -15.48
C LEU A 14 23.85 8.04 -15.53
N GLY A 15 23.44 9.28 -15.36
CA GLY A 15 22.10 9.74 -15.69
C GLY A 15 21.87 9.49 -17.17
N TRP A 16 21.19 8.41 -17.48
CA TRP A 16 20.52 8.24 -18.75
C TRP A 16 19.38 9.25 -18.78
N ASN A 17 19.75 10.48 -19.16
CA ASN A 17 18.79 11.48 -19.57
C ASN A 17 18.24 10.98 -20.92
N MET A 18 17.29 10.06 -20.87
CA MET A 18 16.44 9.75 -22.01
C MET A 18 15.55 10.97 -22.20
N ASP A 19 16.08 11.98 -22.87
CA ASP A 19 15.32 12.96 -23.63
C ASP A 19 14.45 12.14 -24.61
N ALA A 20 13.31 11.71 -24.16
CA ALA A 20 12.33 10.99 -24.96
C ALA A 20 11.69 12.00 -25.93
N ARG A 21 12.51 12.52 -26.88
CA ARG A 21 12.01 13.35 -27.96
C ARG A 21 11.08 12.49 -28.80
N TYR A 22 9.80 12.77 -28.68
CA TYR A 22 8.82 12.09 -29.51
C TYR A 22 9.05 12.47 -30.98
N HIS A 23 9.36 11.48 -31.81
CA HIS A 23 9.46 11.60 -33.27
C HIS A 23 8.45 10.65 -33.91
N TYR A 24 8.02 10.95 -35.15
CA TYR A 24 7.37 9.94 -35.94
C TYR A 24 8.32 8.74 -36.11
N PRO A 25 7.90 7.51 -35.77
CA PRO A 25 8.64 6.32 -36.15
C PRO A 25 8.78 6.26 -37.67
N PRO A 26 9.89 5.72 -38.23
CA PRO A 26 10.15 5.74 -39.68
C PRO A 26 9.02 5.15 -40.52
N ASP A 27 8.39 4.09 -40.05
CA ASP A 27 7.23 3.44 -40.67
C ASP A 27 6.02 4.38 -40.78
N VAL A 28 5.66 5.05 -39.70
CA VAL A 28 4.58 6.04 -39.65
C VAL A 28 4.94 7.27 -40.49
N PHE A 29 6.16 7.76 -40.37
CA PHE A 29 6.64 8.93 -41.11
C PHE A 29 6.50 8.72 -42.62
N ASN A 30 7.03 7.61 -43.16
CA ASN A 30 7.00 7.33 -44.60
C ASN A 30 5.53 7.13 -45.06
N LEU A 31 4.70 6.42 -44.24
CA LEU A 31 3.33 6.19 -44.59
C LEU A 31 2.51 7.50 -44.61
N LEU A 32 2.77 8.46 -43.71
CA LEU A 32 2.15 9.79 -43.75
C LEU A 32 2.58 10.58 -45.00
N VAL A 33 3.88 10.55 -45.34
CA VAL A 33 4.41 11.21 -46.58
C VAL A 33 3.73 10.65 -47.81
N ASP A 34 3.46 9.32 -47.86
CA ASP A 34 2.83 8.68 -49.00
C ASP A 34 1.31 8.84 -49.04
N THR A 35 0.70 9.09 -47.88
CA THR A 35 -0.76 9.12 -47.74
C THR A 35 -1.36 10.52 -47.94
N ILE A 36 -0.83 11.52 -47.21
CA ILE A 36 -1.40 12.89 -47.21
C ILE A 36 -1.54 13.48 -48.63
N PRO A 37 -0.55 13.33 -49.54
CA PRO A 37 -0.70 13.78 -50.94
C PRO A 37 -1.84 13.11 -51.71
N LEU A 38 -2.19 11.87 -51.37
CA LEU A 38 -3.27 11.15 -52.02
C LEU A 38 -4.67 11.62 -51.55
N LEU A 39 -4.74 12.19 -50.34
CA LEU A 39 -5.97 12.73 -49.74
C LEU A 39 -6.30 14.12 -50.30
N CYS A 40 -5.37 14.79 -51.00
CA CYS A 40 -5.47 16.17 -51.46
C CYS A 40 -5.40 16.24 -52.98
N ARG A 41 -6.18 17.13 -53.61
CA ARG A 41 -6.14 17.33 -55.08
C ARG A 41 -5.07 18.32 -55.52
N SER A 42 -4.64 19.22 -54.66
CA SER A 42 -3.69 20.26 -55.01
C SER A 42 -2.64 20.50 -53.90
N LYS A 43 -1.58 21.17 -54.26
CA LYS A 43 -0.54 21.58 -53.30
C LYS A 43 -1.11 22.55 -52.23
N ALA A 44 -2.05 23.39 -52.63
CA ALA A 44 -2.76 24.28 -51.71
C ALA A 44 -3.62 23.49 -50.68
N ASP A 45 -4.28 22.39 -51.12
CA ASP A 45 -5.06 21.55 -50.21
C ASP A 45 -4.14 20.81 -49.19
N VAL A 46 -2.93 20.40 -49.61
CA VAL A 46 -1.94 19.82 -48.67
C VAL A 46 -1.54 20.85 -47.59
N LEU A 47 -1.27 22.09 -47.98
CA LEU A 47 -0.95 23.14 -47.04
C LEU A 47 -2.11 23.46 -46.10
N LEU A 48 -3.34 23.48 -46.64
CA LEU A 48 -4.55 23.68 -45.87
C LEU A 48 -4.77 22.54 -44.85
N PHE A 49 -4.57 21.30 -45.25
CA PHE A 49 -4.64 20.13 -44.39
C PHE A 49 -3.67 20.24 -43.22
N LEU A 50 -2.40 20.54 -43.52
CA LEU A 50 -1.33 20.67 -42.52
C LEU A 50 -1.58 21.87 -41.57
N ARG A 51 -2.03 23.00 -42.11
CA ARG A 51 -2.40 24.18 -41.31
C ARG A 51 -3.58 23.86 -40.37
N GLY A 52 -4.58 23.19 -40.88
CA GLY A 52 -5.72 22.73 -40.09
C GLY A 52 -5.33 21.74 -38.99
N ALA A 53 -4.27 20.98 -39.14
CA ALA A 53 -3.72 20.10 -38.10
C ALA A 53 -2.87 20.84 -37.06
N GLY A 54 -2.81 22.15 -37.07
CA GLY A 54 -2.10 22.97 -36.10
C GLY A 54 -0.57 23.04 -36.34
N VAL A 55 -0.13 22.81 -37.58
CA VAL A 55 1.27 23.02 -37.95
C VAL A 55 1.59 24.51 -37.83
N PRO A 56 2.67 24.90 -37.12
CA PRO A 56 3.06 26.30 -36.97
C PRO A 56 3.28 27.01 -38.32
N HIS A 57 2.88 28.25 -38.42
CA HIS A 57 3.01 29.05 -39.64
C HIS A 57 4.44 29.08 -40.17
N ASP A 58 5.45 29.20 -39.29
CA ASP A 58 6.88 29.24 -39.67
C ASP A 58 7.32 27.98 -40.39
N ASP A 59 6.76 26.82 -40.07
CA ASP A 59 7.07 25.55 -40.69
C ASP A 59 6.45 25.43 -42.10
N LEU A 60 5.35 26.15 -42.35
CA LEU A 60 4.68 26.19 -43.65
C LEU A 60 5.15 27.33 -44.55
N ALA A 61 5.69 28.42 -44.01
CA ALA A 61 5.92 29.68 -44.69
C ALA A 61 6.74 29.51 -45.99
N LEU A 62 7.84 28.72 -45.95
CA LEU A 62 8.66 28.48 -47.13
C LEU A 62 7.87 27.77 -48.24
N MET A 63 7.05 26.78 -47.87
CA MET A 63 6.25 26.02 -48.84
C MET A 63 5.08 26.85 -49.36
N ASP A 64 4.44 27.68 -48.50
CA ASP A 64 3.40 28.65 -48.94
C ASP A 64 3.96 29.60 -50.01
N VAL A 65 5.14 30.20 -49.79
CA VAL A 65 5.79 31.07 -50.77
C VAL A 65 6.12 30.29 -52.04
N THR A 66 6.74 29.13 -51.93
CA THR A 66 7.15 28.34 -53.10
C THR A 66 5.95 27.90 -53.96
N VAL A 67 4.85 27.46 -53.33
CA VAL A 67 3.63 27.06 -54.06
C VAL A 67 2.95 28.25 -54.77
N ASN A 68 3.09 29.47 -54.23
CA ASN A 68 2.51 30.66 -54.81
C ASN A 68 3.40 31.31 -55.91
N THR A 69 4.73 31.20 -55.80
CA THR A 69 5.68 31.86 -56.74
C THR A 69 6.21 30.92 -57.79
N ASN A 70 6.52 29.68 -57.47
CA ASN A 70 7.08 28.69 -58.39
C ASN A 70 6.45 27.30 -58.15
N ARG A 71 5.18 27.17 -58.51
CA ARG A 71 4.34 26.01 -58.20
C ARG A 71 4.94 24.67 -58.67
N ASP A 72 5.63 24.65 -59.76
CA ASP A 72 6.15 23.42 -60.38
C ASP A 72 7.45 22.93 -59.79
N SER A 73 8.11 23.76 -58.99
CA SER A 73 9.40 23.41 -58.38
C SER A 73 9.30 22.42 -57.19
N VAL A 74 8.12 22.21 -56.63
CA VAL A 74 7.94 21.34 -55.48
C VAL A 74 6.77 20.37 -55.69
N SER A 75 6.92 19.11 -55.32
CA SER A 75 5.84 18.13 -55.32
C SER A 75 5.04 18.13 -54.02
N THR A 76 3.79 17.61 -54.03
CA THR A 76 2.99 17.43 -52.82
C THR A 76 3.67 16.54 -51.80
N PHE A 77 4.39 15.51 -52.25
CA PHE A 77 5.19 14.63 -51.40
C PHE A 77 6.37 15.37 -50.72
N ALA A 78 7.04 16.27 -51.47
CA ALA A 78 8.14 17.07 -50.93
C ALA A 78 7.63 18.07 -49.84
N ILE A 79 6.46 18.67 -50.05
CA ILE A 79 5.83 19.55 -49.08
C ILE A 79 5.56 18.79 -47.78
N VAL A 80 4.90 17.64 -47.84
CA VAL A 80 4.60 16.85 -46.67
C VAL A 80 5.87 16.42 -45.94
N ARG A 81 6.86 15.91 -46.68
CA ARG A 81 8.13 15.47 -46.08
C ARG A 81 8.84 16.59 -45.34
N ASP A 82 9.02 17.76 -45.96
CA ASP A 82 9.68 18.92 -45.36
C ASP A 82 8.98 19.34 -44.04
N VAL A 83 7.65 19.43 -44.06
CA VAL A 83 6.86 19.84 -42.88
C VAL A 83 6.96 18.82 -41.76
N LEU A 84 6.85 17.52 -42.06
CA LEU A 84 6.96 16.48 -41.04
C LEU A 84 8.37 16.39 -40.44
N GLU A 85 9.43 16.63 -41.24
CA GLU A 85 10.81 16.73 -40.73
C GLU A 85 10.98 17.93 -39.78
N LYS A 86 10.42 19.09 -40.13
CA LYS A 86 10.45 20.27 -39.25
C LYS A 86 9.72 20.01 -37.95
N LEU A 87 8.54 19.37 -37.99
CA LEU A 87 7.81 18.96 -36.78
C LEU A 87 8.60 17.99 -35.91
N ASN A 88 9.34 17.06 -36.53
CA ASN A 88 10.25 16.17 -35.78
C ASN A 88 11.37 16.94 -35.08
N LYS A 89 11.98 17.93 -35.79
CA LYS A 89 13.05 18.78 -35.22
C LYS A 89 12.57 19.64 -34.03
N ARG A 90 11.27 19.98 -33.98
CA ARG A 90 10.68 20.72 -32.85
C ARG A 90 10.58 19.93 -31.56
N GLY A 91 10.82 18.62 -31.58
CA GLY A 91 10.68 17.78 -30.38
C GLY A 91 9.28 17.89 -29.78
N ASP A 92 9.18 18.15 -28.47
CA ASP A 92 7.89 18.22 -27.76
C ASP A 92 7.01 19.41 -28.22
N GLY A 93 7.61 20.51 -28.71
CA GLY A 93 6.87 21.64 -29.29
C GLY A 93 6.05 21.28 -30.55
N GLY A 94 6.41 20.19 -31.24
CA GLY A 94 5.64 19.67 -32.38
C GLY A 94 4.65 18.57 -32.05
N LEU A 95 4.53 18.14 -30.80
CA LEU A 95 3.76 16.96 -30.41
C LEU A 95 2.26 17.05 -30.72
N ALA A 96 1.66 18.21 -30.45
CA ALA A 96 0.22 18.43 -30.70
C ALA A 96 -0.11 18.32 -32.19
N ALA A 97 0.65 19.01 -33.05
CA ALA A 97 0.46 18.97 -34.48
C ALA A 97 0.71 17.55 -35.06
N ARG A 98 1.74 16.84 -34.56
CA ARG A 98 2.02 15.48 -34.99
C ARG A 98 0.89 14.51 -34.65
N ARG A 99 0.30 14.61 -33.47
CA ARG A 99 -0.85 13.80 -33.07
C ARG A 99 -2.07 14.10 -33.89
N GLU A 100 -2.34 15.38 -34.12
CA GLU A 100 -3.51 15.82 -34.90
C GLU A 100 -3.40 15.39 -36.37
N ILE A 101 -2.21 15.41 -36.97
CA ILE A 101 -1.97 14.88 -38.32
C ILE A 101 -2.30 13.40 -38.40
N ILE A 102 -1.78 12.58 -37.48
CA ILE A 102 -2.09 11.14 -37.43
C ILE A 102 -3.60 10.94 -37.30
N LYS A 103 -4.24 11.63 -36.34
CA LYS A 103 -5.67 11.54 -36.08
C LYS A 103 -6.47 11.83 -37.34
N ARG A 104 -6.21 12.94 -38.01
CA ARG A 104 -6.94 13.35 -39.22
C ARG A 104 -6.78 12.38 -40.40
N VAL A 105 -5.59 11.74 -40.50
CA VAL A 105 -5.38 10.73 -41.55
C VAL A 105 -6.07 9.43 -41.18
N VAL A 106 -6.04 8.99 -39.94
CA VAL A 106 -6.68 7.74 -39.48
C VAL A 106 -8.19 7.84 -39.52
N GLU A 107 -8.73 9.00 -39.16
CA GLU A 107 -10.18 9.30 -39.15
C GLU A 107 -10.71 9.79 -40.53
N PHE A 108 -9.88 9.72 -41.60
CA PHE A 108 -10.28 10.21 -42.92
C PHE A 108 -11.25 9.24 -43.58
N GLU A 109 -12.50 9.65 -43.74
CA GLU A 109 -13.59 8.83 -44.33
C GLU A 109 -14.09 9.31 -45.70
N GLU A 110 -13.96 10.62 -45.98
CA GLU A 110 -14.54 11.23 -47.19
C GLU A 110 -13.57 11.25 -48.37
N PHE A 111 -13.50 10.14 -49.08
CA PHE A 111 -12.56 9.97 -50.23
C PHE A 111 -13.11 10.51 -51.57
N SER A 112 -14.31 11.07 -51.63
CA SER A 112 -14.84 11.70 -52.86
C SER A 112 -14.01 12.93 -53.26
N GLY A 113 -13.37 13.56 -52.28
CA GLY A 113 -12.43 14.66 -52.51
C GLY A 113 -11.07 14.26 -53.12
N CYS A 114 -10.73 12.98 -53.19
CA CYS A 114 -9.48 12.51 -53.78
C CYS A 114 -9.53 12.40 -55.30
N TRP A 115 -8.37 12.31 -55.97
CA TRP A 115 -8.33 11.92 -57.36
C TRP A 115 -8.81 10.48 -57.54
N PRO A 116 -9.70 10.18 -58.53
CA PRO A 116 -10.28 8.83 -58.72
C PRO A 116 -9.22 7.72 -58.74
N ASN A 117 -8.11 7.93 -59.43
CA ASN A 117 -7.01 6.95 -59.55
C ASN A 117 -6.28 6.71 -58.21
N ASN A 118 -6.40 7.59 -57.25
CA ASN A 118 -5.71 7.52 -55.95
C ASN A 118 -6.57 6.93 -54.84
N VAL A 119 -7.90 6.85 -55.01
CA VAL A 119 -8.84 6.44 -53.93
C VAL A 119 -8.49 5.09 -53.32
N HIS A 120 -8.22 4.08 -54.13
CA HIS A 120 -7.89 2.74 -53.60
C HIS A 120 -6.61 2.73 -52.78
N LYS A 121 -5.55 3.41 -53.30
CA LYS A 121 -4.28 3.51 -52.59
C LYS A 121 -4.40 4.35 -51.31
N ALA A 122 -5.17 5.44 -51.36
CA ALA A 122 -5.44 6.27 -50.20
C ALA A 122 -6.14 5.49 -49.08
N LYS A 123 -7.21 4.73 -49.44
CA LYS A 123 -7.92 3.86 -48.46
C LYS A 123 -7.00 2.79 -47.85
N ALA A 124 -6.18 2.13 -48.68
CA ALA A 124 -5.23 1.12 -48.18
C ALA A 124 -4.22 1.74 -47.17
N ASN A 125 -3.63 2.86 -47.54
CA ASN A 125 -2.64 3.55 -46.69
C ASN A 125 -3.25 4.06 -45.36
N VAL A 126 -4.47 4.61 -45.40
CA VAL A 126 -5.22 5.02 -44.20
C VAL A 126 -5.48 3.82 -43.31
N GLY A 127 -5.90 2.70 -43.86
CA GLY A 127 -6.12 1.45 -43.12
C GLY A 127 -4.82 0.91 -42.49
N ASP A 128 -3.72 0.94 -43.22
CA ASP A 128 -2.41 0.53 -42.69
C ASP A 128 -1.94 1.44 -41.58
N LEU A 129 -2.11 2.75 -41.70
CA LEU A 129 -1.76 3.70 -40.65
C LEU A 129 -2.61 3.47 -39.40
N ALA A 130 -3.94 3.30 -39.57
CA ALA A 130 -4.83 3.01 -38.48
C ALA A 130 -4.43 1.73 -37.72
N ARG A 131 -4.04 0.67 -38.44
CA ARG A 131 -3.56 -0.58 -37.85
C ARG A 131 -2.29 -0.38 -37.03
N ILE A 132 -1.29 0.33 -37.58
CA ILE A 132 -0.02 0.59 -36.89
C ILE A 132 -0.25 1.41 -35.62
N VAL A 133 -1.06 2.46 -35.68
CA VAL A 133 -1.39 3.32 -34.54
C VAL A 133 -2.12 2.55 -33.45
N ASN A 134 -3.14 1.77 -33.81
CA ASN A 134 -3.89 0.96 -32.84
C ASN A 134 -3.03 -0.08 -32.13
N VAL A 135 -2.10 -0.72 -32.84
CA VAL A 135 -1.17 -1.68 -32.24
C VAL A 135 -0.25 -0.97 -31.23
N LYS A 136 0.34 0.17 -31.61
CA LYS A 136 1.21 0.95 -30.70
C LYS A 136 0.47 1.46 -29.47
N ASP A 137 -0.75 1.96 -29.62
CA ASP A 137 -1.57 2.41 -28.50
C ASP A 137 -1.95 1.27 -27.55
N SER A 138 -2.24 0.08 -28.11
CA SER A 138 -2.52 -1.11 -27.29
C SER A 138 -1.32 -1.53 -26.46
N PHE A 139 -0.12 -1.53 -27.03
CA PHE A 139 1.12 -1.80 -26.28
C PHE A 139 1.39 -0.77 -25.20
N THR A 140 1.17 0.52 -25.48
CA THR A 140 1.37 1.60 -24.50
C THR A 140 0.40 1.44 -23.32
N ARG A 141 -0.89 1.16 -23.60
CA ARG A 141 -1.90 0.91 -22.55
C ARG A 141 -1.56 -0.32 -21.72
N MET A 142 -1.12 -1.40 -22.35
CA MET A 142 -0.74 -2.62 -21.66
C MET A 142 0.47 -2.39 -20.74
N ASN A 143 1.48 -1.64 -21.19
CA ASN A 143 2.63 -1.28 -20.37
C ASN A 143 2.25 -0.40 -19.18
N GLN A 144 1.41 0.63 -19.41
CA GLN A 144 0.90 1.49 -18.34
C GLN A 144 0.10 0.69 -17.29
N GLN A 145 -0.74 -0.27 -17.72
CA GLN A 145 -1.47 -1.14 -16.81
C GLN A 145 -0.53 -2.05 -16.01
N ARG A 146 0.53 -2.58 -16.63
CA ARG A 146 1.54 -3.37 -15.93
C ARG A 146 2.29 -2.55 -14.88
N GLU A 147 2.74 -1.36 -15.24
CA GLU A 147 3.44 -0.46 -14.32
C GLU A 147 2.55 -0.05 -13.14
N ALA A 148 1.27 0.28 -13.41
CA ALA A 148 0.30 0.59 -12.37
C ALA A 148 0.07 -0.59 -11.41
N ALA A 149 -0.11 -1.80 -11.94
CA ALA A 149 -0.27 -3.00 -11.14
C ALA A 149 0.98 -3.31 -10.29
N GLN A 150 2.18 -3.16 -10.85
CA GLN A 150 3.43 -3.34 -10.12
C GLN A 150 3.61 -2.29 -9.01
N ALA A 151 3.26 -1.03 -9.30
CA ALA A 151 3.30 0.05 -8.31
C ALA A 151 2.33 -0.21 -7.14
N GLU A 152 1.13 -0.72 -7.41
CA GLU A 152 0.15 -1.08 -6.37
C GLU A 152 0.66 -2.21 -5.47
N VAL A 153 1.20 -3.28 -6.07
CA VAL A 153 1.80 -4.39 -5.31
C VAL A 153 2.96 -3.92 -4.45
N ALA A 154 3.85 -3.09 -5.01
CA ALA A 154 4.98 -2.53 -4.29
C ALA A 154 4.54 -1.61 -3.14
N ALA A 155 3.49 -0.80 -3.35
CA ALA A 155 2.92 0.06 -2.33
C ALA A 155 2.32 -0.75 -1.17
N LYS A 156 1.55 -1.80 -1.45
CA LYS A 156 1.01 -2.72 -0.43
C LYS A 156 2.11 -3.38 0.38
N ALA A 157 3.12 -3.95 -0.29
CA ALA A 157 4.25 -4.58 0.39
C ALA A 157 5.05 -3.59 1.26
N ARG A 158 5.19 -2.34 0.83
CA ARG A 158 5.83 -1.28 1.62
C ARG A 158 5.01 -0.93 2.85
N ALA A 159 3.68 -0.77 2.71
CA ALA A 159 2.77 -0.48 3.81
C ALA A 159 2.77 -1.61 4.86
N GLU A 160 2.73 -2.87 4.44
CA GLU A 160 2.82 -4.04 5.33
C GLU A 160 4.14 -4.09 6.10
N ARG A 161 5.26 -3.83 5.43
CA ARG A 161 6.58 -3.76 6.08
C ARG A 161 6.65 -2.64 7.11
N GLN A 162 6.10 -1.47 6.80
CA GLN A 162 6.05 -0.34 7.73
C GLN A 162 5.17 -0.65 8.94
N ALA A 163 3.98 -1.21 8.74
CA ALA A 163 3.08 -1.61 9.82
C ALA A 163 3.73 -2.66 10.74
N THR A 164 4.42 -3.65 10.15
CA THR A 164 5.15 -4.67 10.91
C THR A 164 6.31 -4.07 11.71
N ALA A 165 7.09 -3.18 11.11
CA ALA A 165 8.18 -2.49 11.79
C ALA A 165 7.69 -1.62 12.95
N GLU A 166 6.59 -0.90 12.76
CA GLU A 166 5.96 -0.10 13.81
C GLU A 166 5.45 -0.97 14.96
N ARG A 167 4.78 -2.08 14.64
CA ARG A 167 4.34 -3.04 15.66
C ARG A 167 5.52 -3.58 16.47
N ASN A 168 6.58 -4.00 15.79
CA ASN A 168 7.77 -4.53 16.46
C ASN A 168 8.41 -3.49 17.40
N ARG A 169 8.48 -2.23 16.99
CA ARG A 169 8.96 -1.14 17.82
C ARG A 169 8.12 -0.96 19.10
N LYS A 170 6.78 -1.00 18.97
CA LYS A 170 5.88 -0.92 20.12
C LYS A 170 6.06 -2.10 21.07
N VAL A 171 6.23 -3.30 20.53
CA VAL A 171 6.48 -4.51 21.34
C VAL A 171 7.84 -4.45 22.05
N GLU A 172 8.88 -3.91 21.42
CA GLU A 172 10.19 -3.68 22.06
C GLU A 172 10.09 -2.66 23.20
N ASP A 173 9.37 -1.55 23.02
CA ASP A 173 9.10 -0.57 24.09
C ASP A 173 8.39 -1.24 25.29
N VAL A 174 7.35 -2.02 25.01
CA VAL A 174 6.62 -2.78 26.04
C VAL A 174 7.55 -3.73 26.79
N ARG A 175 8.42 -4.48 26.09
CA ARG A 175 9.41 -5.37 26.71
C ARG A 175 10.31 -4.61 27.68
N ASP A 176 10.84 -3.48 27.26
CA ASP A 176 11.79 -2.70 28.06
C ASP A 176 11.10 -2.09 29.29
N ARG A 177 9.88 -1.59 29.14
CA ARG A 177 9.05 -1.09 30.25
C ARG A 177 8.65 -2.21 31.20
N LEU A 178 8.24 -3.37 30.71
CA LEU A 178 7.91 -4.53 31.53
C LEU A 178 9.14 -4.99 32.34
N SER A 179 10.30 -5.04 31.71
CA SER A 179 11.56 -5.40 32.37
C SER A 179 11.92 -4.43 33.52
N ALA A 180 11.68 -3.13 33.31
CA ALA A 180 11.94 -2.11 34.33
C ALA A 180 11.07 -2.30 35.60
N LEU A 181 9.86 -2.88 35.48
CA LEU A 181 8.99 -3.12 36.63
C LEU A 181 9.58 -4.14 37.62
N PHE A 182 10.40 -5.07 37.17
CA PHE A 182 11.06 -6.05 38.06
C PHE A 182 12.10 -5.43 38.98
N GLY A 183 12.62 -4.24 38.64
CA GLY A 183 13.52 -3.46 39.47
C GLY A 183 12.82 -2.49 40.44
N MET A 184 11.49 -2.42 40.41
CA MET A 184 10.73 -1.46 41.27
C MET A 184 10.37 -2.06 42.63
N ASP A 185 11.38 -2.16 43.52
CA ASP A 185 11.13 -2.56 44.90
C ASP A 185 10.74 -1.36 45.75
N GLY A 186 9.67 -1.50 46.56
CA GLY A 186 9.23 -0.45 47.47
C GLY A 186 8.01 0.38 47.06
N GLU A 187 7.58 0.32 45.80
CA GLU A 187 6.41 1.07 45.28
C GLU A 187 5.33 0.13 44.70
N PRO A 188 4.71 -0.76 45.49
CA PRO A 188 3.85 -1.84 44.95
C PRO A 188 2.59 -1.31 44.21
N GLN A 189 1.98 -0.24 44.70
CA GLN A 189 0.79 0.35 44.04
C GLN A 189 1.12 0.96 42.68
N LYS A 190 2.21 1.72 42.61
CA LYS A 190 2.68 2.33 41.38
C LYS A 190 3.10 1.27 40.37
N ARG A 191 3.79 0.22 40.83
CA ARG A 191 4.18 -0.91 39.98
C ARG A 191 2.97 -1.63 39.40
N GLY A 192 1.91 -1.89 40.22
CA GLY A 192 0.67 -2.48 39.76
C GLY A 192 0.00 -1.65 38.66
N LYS A 193 -0.10 -0.33 38.87
CA LYS A 193 -0.69 0.57 37.88
C LYS A 193 0.11 0.67 36.58
N LEU A 194 1.44 0.65 36.67
CA LEU A 194 2.32 0.61 35.49
C LEU A 194 2.19 -0.71 34.75
N LEU A 195 2.00 -1.84 35.45
CA LEU A 195 1.78 -3.15 34.84
C LEU A 195 0.52 -3.15 33.99
N GLU A 196 -0.61 -2.62 34.51
CA GLU A 196 -1.85 -2.49 33.76
C GLU A 196 -1.63 -1.72 32.44
N GLY A 197 -0.93 -0.56 32.49
CA GLY A 197 -0.63 0.24 31.32
C GLY A 197 0.26 -0.48 30.31
N VAL A 198 1.34 -1.15 30.78
CA VAL A 198 2.27 -1.87 29.90
C VAL A 198 1.60 -3.05 29.19
N LEU A 199 0.77 -3.82 29.89
CA LEU A 199 0.06 -4.96 29.28
C LEU A 199 -1.05 -4.50 28.35
N ASN A 200 -1.76 -3.41 28.65
CA ASN A 200 -2.73 -2.83 27.73
C ASN A 200 -2.07 -2.32 26.44
N ASP A 201 -0.85 -1.73 26.53
CA ASP A 201 -0.05 -1.35 25.36
C ASP A 201 0.38 -2.58 24.55
N LEU A 202 0.70 -3.70 25.19
CA LEU A 202 0.98 -4.97 24.50
C LEU A 202 -0.25 -5.45 23.71
N PHE A 203 -1.42 -5.46 24.34
CA PHE A 203 -2.68 -5.84 23.66
C PHE A 203 -3.01 -4.90 22.50
N ARG A 204 -2.76 -3.60 22.67
CA ARG A 204 -2.93 -2.60 21.59
C ARG A 204 -1.96 -2.84 20.43
N ALA A 205 -0.70 -3.15 20.71
CA ALA A 205 0.29 -3.45 19.69
C ALA A 205 -0.07 -4.70 18.85
N HIS A 206 -0.77 -5.66 19.46
CA HIS A 206 -1.30 -6.85 18.78
C HIS A 206 -2.72 -6.66 18.20
N GLY A 207 -3.32 -5.48 18.34
CA GLY A 207 -4.64 -5.16 17.75
C GLY A 207 -5.81 -5.88 18.40
N ILE A 208 -5.66 -6.34 19.65
CA ILE A 208 -6.70 -7.07 20.39
C ILE A 208 -7.29 -6.29 21.56
N LEU A 209 -6.76 -5.12 21.92
CA LEU A 209 -7.28 -4.28 22.98
C LEU A 209 -8.61 -3.64 22.57
N LEU A 210 -9.70 -3.92 23.29
CA LEU A 210 -10.97 -3.22 23.14
C LEU A 210 -11.05 -2.00 24.04
N ARG A 211 -10.64 -2.16 25.30
CA ARG A 211 -10.73 -1.11 26.29
C ARG A 211 -9.63 -1.26 27.36
N GLU A 212 -9.03 -0.14 27.71
CA GLU A 212 -8.11 -0.06 28.84
C GLU A 212 -8.85 -0.21 30.17
N ASP A 213 -8.11 -0.10 31.27
CA ASP A 213 -8.70 -0.08 32.60
C ASP A 213 -9.84 0.94 32.72
N PHE A 214 -10.93 0.54 33.32
CA PHE A 214 -12.05 1.43 33.58
C PHE A 214 -12.73 1.11 34.92
N LYS A 215 -13.31 2.15 35.50
CA LYS A 215 -14.12 2.05 36.72
C LYS A 215 -15.57 2.30 36.37
N ARG A 216 -16.45 1.45 36.88
CA ARG A 216 -17.87 1.70 36.87
C ARG A 216 -18.27 2.28 38.23
N LEU A 217 -18.86 3.47 38.19
CA LEU A 217 -19.38 4.13 39.38
C LEU A 217 -20.83 3.68 39.63
N ASP A 218 -21.31 3.80 40.85
CA ASP A 218 -22.71 3.60 41.20
C ASP A 218 -23.60 4.66 40.50
N GLN A 219 -24.93 4.49 40.60
CA GLN A 219 -25.87 5.42 39.97
C GLN A 219 -25.82 6.85 40.56
N SER A 220 -25.28 6.99 41.76
CA SER A 220 -25.07 8.28 42.43
C SER A 220 -23.73 8.92 42.06
N GLY A 221 -22.85 8.20 41.36
CA GLY A 221 -21.51 8.67 40.92
C GLY A 221 -20.48 8.74 42.03
N GLY A 222 -20.73 8.20 43.23
CA GLY A 222 -19.89 8.37 44.40
C GLY A 222 -18.98 7.20 44.71
N ALA A 223 -19.38 5.96 44.47
CA ALA A 223 -18.61 4.78 44.80
C ALA A 223 -18.18 3.99 43.55
N VAL A 224 -16.94 3.50 43.55
CA VAL A 224 -16.47 2.56 42.53
C VAL A 224 -17.10 1.19 42.79
N VAL A 225 -18.04 0.81 41.95
CA VAL A 225 -18.69 -0.48 42.03
C VAL A 225 -17.86 -1.60 41.41
N GLU A 226 -17.09 -1.26 40.38
CA GLU A 226 -16.30 -2.24 39.63
C GLU A 226 -15.07 -1.58 38.98
N GLN A 227 -13.95 -2.27 39.02
CA GLN A 227 -12.74 -1.92 38.28
C GLN A 227 -12.32 -3.13 37.45
N ILE A 228 -12.01 -2.91 36.17
CA ILE A 228 -11.51 -3.91 35.24
C ILE A 228 -10.22 -3.37 34.68
N ASP A 229 -9.14 -4.15 34.72
CA ASP A 229 -7.80 -3.70 34.36
C ASP A 229 -7.57 -3.66 32.84
N GLY A 230 -8.35 -4.45 32.08
CA GLY A 230 -8.34 -4.45 30.62
C GLY A 230 -9.42 -5.33 30.02
N VAL A 231 -9.85 -5.00 28.80
CA VAL A 231 -10.77 -5.81 28.01
C VAL A 231 -10.16 -6.03 26.63
N ILE A 232 -10.05 -7.27 26.23
CA ILE A 232 -9.55 -7.65 24.91
C ILE A 232 -10.56 -8.46 24.13
N GLU A 233 -10.43 -8.43 22.80
CA GLU A 233 -11.17 -9.29 21.89
C GLU A 233 -10.19 -10.03 20.98
N PHE A 234 -10.31 -11.33 20.89
CA PHE A 234 -9.67 -12.11 19.86
C PHE A 234 -10.50 -13.36 19.53
N GLU A 235 -10.46 -13.79 18.30
CA GLU A 235 -11.22 -14.93 17.78
C GLU A 235 -12.75 -14.84 18.06
N GLY A 236 -13.30 -13.60 18.03
CA GLY A 236 -14.72 -13.33 18.21
C GLY A 236 -15.22 -13.47 19.65
N HIS A 237 -14.32 -13.53 20.65
CA HIS A 237 -14.68 -13.59 22.06
C HIS A 237 -14.10 -12.42 22.85
N ILE A 238 -14.89 -11.91 23.80
CA ILE A 238 -14.49 -10.86 24.73
C ILE A 238 -13.91 -11.48 26.00
N TYR A 239 -12.75 -10.97 26.40
CA TYR A 239 -12.08 -11.38 27.62
C TYR A 239 -11.91 -10.19 28.56
N LEU A 240 -12.33 -10.37 29.82
CA LEU A 240 -11.96 -9.47 30.90
C LEU A 240 -10.59 -9.90 31.40
N VAL A 241 -9.68 -8.94 31.53
CA VAL A 241 -8.31 -9.19 31.98
C VAL A 241 -8.14 -8.59 33.38
N GLU A 242 -7.65 -9.38 34.31
CA GLU A 242 -7.18 -8.97 35.63
C GLU A 242 -5.66 -9.13 35.70
N MET A 243 -4.99 -8.16 36.27
CA MET A 243 -3.53 -8.09 36.31
C MET A 243 -3.06 -7.87 37.73
N LYS A 244 -2.27 -8.80 38.30
CA LYS A 244 -1.81 -8.73 39.68
C LYS A 244 -0.30 -8.90 39.78
N TRP A 245 0.32 -8.04 40.54
CA TRP A 245 1.71 -8.21 40.94
C TRP A 245 1.77 -8.72 42.38
N LEU A 246 1.82 -10.04 42.55
CA LEU A 246 1.84 -10.71 43.85
C LEU A 246 3.22 -11.36 44.11
N LYS A 247 3.59 -11.49 45.37
CA LYS A 247 4.79 -12.22 45.79
C LYS A 247 4.49 -13.71 45.98
N ASP A 248 3.37 -13.98 46.65
CA ASP A 248 2.91 -15.35 46.92
C ASP A 248 2.05 -15.86 45.80
N PRO A 249 1.91 -17.21 45.64
CA PRO A 249 1.02 -17.78 44.62
C PRO A 249 -0.41 -17.26 44.75
N VAL A 250 -1.05 -16.98 43.61
CA VAL A 250 -2.43 -16.46 43.53
C VAL A 250 -3.37 -17.45 44.24
N GLY A 251 -4.01 -16.98 45.32
CA GLY A 251 -5.02 -17.73 46.06
C GLY A 251 -6.42 -17.57 45.48
N VAL A 252 -7.37 -18.40 45.95
CA VAL A 252 -8.80 -18.33 45.55
C VAL A 252 -9.40 -16.95 45.85
N ASN A 253 -9.02 -16.32 46.97
CA ASN A 253 -9.51 -15.00 47.33
C ASN A 253 -9.07 -13.90 46.33
N ASP A 254 -7.86 -14.01 45.77
CA ASP A 254 -7.35 -13.06 44.78
C ASP A 254 -8.14 -13.16 43.46
N LEU A 255 -8.62 -14.36 43.13
CA LEU A 255 -9.39 -14.63 41.93
C LEU A 255 -10.89 -14.26 42.09
N ALA A 256 -11.43 -14.31 43.33
CA ALA A 256 -12.85 -14.23 43.61
C ALA A 256 -13.54 -12.99 42.98
N ALA A 257 -12.95 -11.80 43.16
CA ALA A 257 -13.51 -10.56 42.59
C ALA A 257 -13.60 -10.61 41.05
N HIS A 258 -12.62 -11.20 40.39
CA HIS A 258 -12.62 -11.35 38.94
C HIS A 258 -13.68 -12.36 38.47
N MET A 259 -13.84 -13.47 39.17
CA MET A 259 -14.89 -14.45 38.91
C MET A 259 -16.30 -13.84 39.05
N VAL A 260 -16.56 -13.05 40.07
CA VAL A 260 -17.87 -12.34 40.25
C VAL A 260 -18.16 -11.46 39.03
N ARG A 261 -17.18 -10.72 38.54
CA ARG A 261 -17.34 -9.88 37.33
C ARG A 261 -17.67 -10.68 36.09
N LEU A 262 -17.09 -11.86 35.95
CA LEU A 262 -17.34 -12.77 34.84
C LEU A 262 -18.74 -13.38 34.91
N PHE A 263 -19.18 -13.82 36.09
CA PHE A 263 -20.53 -14.35 36.25
C PHE A 263 -21.63 -13.33 35.95
N ALA A 264 -21.35 -12.05 36.19
CA ALA A 264 -22.26 -10.96 35.83
C ALA A 264 -22.34 -10.70 34.29
N ARG A 265 -21.53 -11.38 33.46
CA ARG A 265 -21.47 -11.19 31.99
C ARG A 265 -21.48 -12.54 31.27
N PRO A 266 -22.63 -12.99 30.75
CA PRO A 266 -22.82 -14.35 30.21
C PRO A 266 -21.75 -14.72 29.15
N ASP A 267 -21.46 -13.83 28.24
CA ASP A 267 -20.61 -14.11 27.07
C ASP A 267 -19.12 -13.77 27.28
N ALA A 268 -18.77 -13.17 28.43
CA ALA A 268 -17.38 -12.84 28.71
C ALA A 268 -16.59 -14.04 29.26
N ARG A 269 -15.36 -14.16 28.83
CA ARG A 269 -14.32 -15.08 29.33
C ARG A 269 -13.33 -14.31 30.19
N GLY A 270 -12.53 -15.01 30.99
CA GLY A 270 -11.53 -14.40 31.88
C GLY A 270 -10.11 -14.74 31.50
N ILE A 271 -9.24 -13.75 31.67
CA ILE A 271 -7.79 -13.95 31.70
C ILE A 271 -7.28 -13.32 33.00
N PHE A 272 -6.52 -14.10 33.78
CA PHE A 272 -5.82 -13.59 34.95
C PHE A 272 -4.32 -13.66 34.74
N ILE A 273 -3.64 -12.51 34.82
CA ILE A 273 -2.20 -12.42 34.60
C ILE A 273 -1.53 -12.07 35.93
N SER A 274 -0.57 -12.89 36.38
CA SER A 274 0.15 -12.67 37.63
C SER A 274 1.66 -12.76 37.48
N ASN A 275 2.39 -11.99 38.31
CA ASN A 275 3.81 -12.17 38.46
C ASN A 275 4.20 -13.47 39.22
N SER A 276 3.34 -13.92 40.14
CA SER A 276 3.50 -15.19 40.86
C SER A 276 2.80 -16.33 40.14
N ASP A 277 3.11 -17.56 40.56
CA ASP A 277 2.40 -18.76 40.14
C ASP A 277 0.98 -18.81 40.73
N PHE A 278 0.21 -19.82 40.40
CA PHE A 278 -1.16 -20.04 40.88
C PHE A 278 -1.18 -21.21 41.88
N ALA A 279 -1.83 -21.02 43.00
CA ALA A 279 -2.03 -22.11 43.96
C ALA A 279 -2.87 -23.22 43.34
N SER A 280 -2.62 -24.47 43.71
CA SER A 280 -3.38 -25.63 43.22
C SER A 280 -4.87 -25.51 43.49
N THR A 281 -5.26 -24.90 44.62
CA THR A 281 -6.64 -24.60 44.96
C THR A 281 -7.27 -23.62 43.98
N THR A 282 -6.55 -22.61 43.52
CA THR A 282 -7.02 -21.62 42.53
C THR A 282 -7.25 -22.28 41.19
N ILE A 283 -6.33 -23.15 40.76
CA ILE A 283 -6.48 -23.90 39.51
C ILE A 283 -7.69 -24.82 39.60
N ALA A 284 -7.86 -25.53 40.72
CA ALA A 284 -9.02 -26.40 40.94
C ALA A 284 -10.38 -25.65 40.93
N GLU A 285 -10.41 -24.44 41.48
CA GLU A 285 -11.58 -23.55 41.46
C GLU A 285 -11.95 -23.17 40.02
N CYS A 286 -10.97 -22.80 39.19
CA CYS A 286 -11.20 -22.51 37.77
C CYS A 286 -11.71 -23.75 37.00
N VAL A 287 -11.23 -24.95 37.33
CA VAL A 287 -11.70 -26.20 36.71
C VAL A 287 -13.17 -26.45 37.12
N THR A 288 -13.51 -26.25 38.39
CA THR A 288 -14.89 -26.43 38.93
C THR A 288 -15.88 -25.55 38.19
N HIS A 289 -15.51 -24.30 37.90
CA HIS A 289 -16.37 -23.34 37.19
C HIS A 289 -16.25 -23.40 35.66
N SER A 290 -15.41 -24.28 35.09
CA SER A 290 -15.12 -24.35 33.65
C SER A 290 -16.36 -24.64 32.77
N THR A 291 -17.40 -25.21 33.31
CA THR A 291 -18.68 -25.45 32.62
C THR A 291 -19.53 -24.19 32.44
N GLN A 292 -19.29 -23.18 33.25
CA GLN A 292 -20.04 -21.91 33.25
C GLN A 292 -19.20 -20.77 32.68
N LYS A 293 -17.92 -20.74 33.00
CA LYS A 293 -16.98 -19.68 32.60
C LYS A 293 -15.63 -20.23 32.19
N THR A 294 -15.13 -19.79 31.02
CA THR A 294 -13.77 -20.03 30.61
C THR A 294 -12.83 -19.05 31.30
N MET A 295 -11.88 -19.58 32.08
CA MET A 295 -10.79 -18.83 32.71
C MET A 295 -9.48 -19.31 32.17
N VAL A 296 -8.60 -18.35 31.84
CA VAL A 296 -7.21 -18.58 31.42
C VAL A 296 -6.28 -17.95 32.45
N LEU A 297 -5.35 -18.73 32.95
CA LEU A 297 -4.32 -18.30 33.89
C LEU A 297 -2.98 -18.13 33.13
N CYS A 298 -2.33 -17.00 33.27
CA CYS A 298 -1.10 -16.66 32.59
C CYS A 298 -0.11 -16.01 33.57
N THR A 299 1.14 -16.41 33.54
CA THR A 299 2.19 -15.76 34.33
C THR A 299 2.88 -14.65 33.54
N LEU A 300 3.37 -13.61 34.22
CA LEU A 300 4.20 -12.58 33.58
C LEU A 300 5.49 -13.19 32.99
N ARG A 301 5.99 -14.26 33.60
CA ARG A 301 7.16 -15.00 33.09
C ARG A 301 6.93 -15.48 31.66
N GLU A 302 5.75 -16.04 31.35
CA GLU A 302 5.40 -16.48 29.99
C GLU A 302 5.37 -15.31 29.02
N ILE A 303 4.85 -14.16 29.42
CA ILE A 303 4.84 -12.93 28.61
C ILE A 303 6.26 -12.40 28.38
N VAL A 304 7.11 -12.40 29.41
CA VAL A 304 8.52 -12.01 29.26
C VAL A 304 9.25 -12.91 28.26
N VAL A 305 9.11 -14.23 28.41
CA VAL A 305 9.72 -15.21 27.48
C VAL A 305 9.20 -14.99 26.04
N LEU A 306 7.89 -14.77 25.89
CA LEU A 306 7.28 -14.43 24.60
C LEU A 306 7.92 -13.19 23.97
N LEU A 307 8.08 -12.10 24.74
CA LEU A 307 8.67 -10.84 24.29
C LEU A 307 10.16 -10.99 23.92
N MET A 308 10.90 -11.76 24.71
CA MET A 308 12.32 -12.05 24.43
C MET A 308 12.51 -12.86 23.16
N ASN A 309 11.64 -13.85 22.93
CA ASN A 309 11.65 -14.71 21.73
C ASN A 309 10.97 -14.07 20.51
N LYS A 310 10.43 -12.85 20.64
CA LYS A 310 9.64 -12.17 19.61
C LYS A 310 8.50 -13.03 19.06
N SER A 311 7.90 -13.85 19.95
CA SER A 311 6.80 -14.74 19.64
C SER A 311 5.46 -13.99 19.59
N ASP A 312 4.44 -14.59 18.96
CA ASP A 312 3.14 -13.95 18.79
C ASP A 312 2.23 -14.15 20.02
N LEU A 313 1.77 -13.05 20.60
CA LEU A 313 0.88 -13.06 21.76
C LEU A 313 -0.44 -13.76 21.49
N VAL A 314 -1.03 -13.53 20.31
CA VAL A 314 -2.32 -14.14 19.95
C VAL A 314 -2.20 -15.66 19.88
N SER A 315 -1.08 -16.16 19.40
CA SER A 315 -0.80 -17.60 19.36
C SER A 315 -0.65 -18.21 20.76
N LEU A 316 -0.01 -17.51 21.70
CA LEU A 316 0.07 -17.92 23.11
C LEU A 316 -1.34 -17.99 23.73
N LEU A 317 -2.12 -16.92 23.60
CA LEU A 317 -3.47 -16.86 24.14
C LEU A 317 -4.37 -17.94 23.54
N ARG A 318 -4.27 -18.19 22.23
CA ARG A 318 -5.00 -19.27 21.53
C ARG A 318 -4.70 -20.62 22.12
N SER A 319 -3.44 -20.93 22.35
CA SER A 319 -3.02 -22.21 22.93
C SER A 319 -3.59 -22.40 24.34
N LYS A 320 -3.52 -21.36 25.18
CA LYS A 320 -4.07 -21.39 26.52
C LYS A 320 -5.59 -21.53 26.54
N VAL A 321 -6.30 -20.79 25.69
CA VAL A 321 -7.76 -20.88 25.56
C VAL A 321 -8.18 -22.28 25.11
N ARG A 322 -7.48 -22.86 24.14
CA ARG A 322 -7.75 -24.24 23.70
C ARG A 322 -7.59 -25.23 24.85
N ALA A 323 -6.51 -25.14 25.62
CA ALA A 323 -6.30 -25.99 26.78
C ALA A 323 -7.40 -25.81 27.83
N ALA A 324 -7.80 -24.57 28.12
CA ALA A 324 -8.87 -24.29 29.08
C ALA A 324 -10.24 -24.84 28.63
N VAL A 325 -10.57 -24.72 27.34
CA VAL A 325 -11.89 -25.12 26.80
C VAL A 325 -11.96 -26.64 26.53
N ILE A 326 -10.93 -27.20 25.88
CA ILE A 326 -10.94 -28.58 25.42
C ILE A 326 -10.48 -29.53 26.54
N ASP A 327 -9.34 -29.20 27.17
CA ASP A 327 -8.69 -30.10 28.14
C ASP A 327 -9.09 -29.77 29.59
N LYS A 328 -9.91 -28.75 29.80
CA LYS A 328 -10.25 -28.19 31.14
C LYS A 328 -9.00 -27.84 31.95
N LYS A 329 -7.97 -27.36 31.27
CA LYS A 329 -6.70 -26.90 31.86
C LYS A 329 -6.62 -25.37 31.81
N PRO A 330 -7.16 -24.66 32.81
CA PRO A 330 -7.10 -23.19 32.85
C PRO A 330 -5.68 -22.65 32.95
N TYR A 331 -4.77 -23.43 33.53
CA TYR A 331 -3.34 -23.16 33.59
C TYR A 331 -2.58 -24.18 32.74
N LEU A 332 -2.11 -23.69 31.60
CA LEU A 332 -1.17 -24.40 30.72
C LEU A 332 0.16 -23.67 30.80
N GLU A 333 1.17 -24.28 31.37
CA GLU A 333 2.53 -23.73 31.39
C GLU A 333 3.10 -23.81 29.97
N SER A 334 3.40 -22.65 29.38
CA SER A 334 3.95 -22.50 28.02
C SER A 334 5.33 -21.87 28.18
N LEU A 335 6.37 -22.67 28.16
CA LEU A 335 7.77 -22.20 28.20
C LEU A 335 8.45 -22.49 26.87
#